data_08908b38ac785f12f258c710913734e2
#
_entry.id   08908b38ac785f12f258c710913734e2
#
_cell.length_a   1.000
_cell.length_b   1.000
_cell.length_c   1.000
_cell.angle_alpha   90.00
_cell.angle_beta   90.00
_cell.angle_gamma   90.00
#
_symmetry.space_group_name_H-M   'P 1'
#
loop_
_entity.id
_entity.type
_entity.pdbx_description
1 polymer ?
#
loop_
_entity_poly.entity_id
_entity_poly.type
_entity_poly.pdbx_seq_one_letter_code
_entity_poly.pdbx_strand_id
1 'polypeptide(L)'
;MQCEINEKKRVLFMLEKNKIVFVDGCRTPFLRSGTEYLNLMSYELGQFAIKGLLQKTGLDPNFVDQVIMGTVISNVKTSNVARESALASGIPNKVHCQTVTQACISANRAICNGINEIMV
;
A
#
# COMPACT_ATOMS: atom_id res chain seq x y z
N MET A 1 8.15 -21.81 32.67
CA MET A 1 7.85 -22.71 31.53
C MET A 1 6.38 -22.71 31.10
N GLN A 2 5.41 -22.38 31.96
CA GLN A 2 3.97 -22.31 31.61
C GLN A 2 3.56 -20.99 30.88
N CYS A 3 4.36 -19.92 31.03
CA CYS A 3 4.06 -18.62 30.40
C CYS A 3 4.33 -18.61 28.88
N GLU A 4 5.42 -19.22 28.42
CA GLU A 4 5.79 -19.26 26.98
C GLU A 4 4.82 -20.08 26.10
N ILE A 5 4.23 -21.14 26.66
CA ILE A 5 3.27 -21.99 25.93
C ILE A 5 1.95 -21.26 25.70
N ASN A 6 1.57 -20.38 26.62
CA ASN A 6 0.34 -19.60 26.52
C ASN A 6 0.47 -18.46 25.49
N GLU A 7 1.63 -17.82 25.39
CA GLU A 7 1.89 -16.78 24.41
C GLU A 7 1.91 -17.32 22.97
N LYS A 8 2.59 -18.44 22.73
CA LYS A 8 2.60 -19.10 21.41
C LYS A 8 1.21 -19.55 20.97
N LYS A 9 0.40 -20.09 21.89
CA LYS A 9 -1.00 -20.47 21.61
C LYS A 9 -1.87 -19.24 21.34
N ARG A 10 -1.64 -18.14 22.04
CA ARG A 10 -2.38 -16.89 21.85
C ARG A 10 -2.05 -16.23 20.51
N VAL A 11 -0.79 -16.21 20.13
CA VAL A 11 -0.34 -15.72 18.81
C VAL A 11 -0.87 -16.62 17.68
N LEU A 12 -0.82 -17.94 17.83
CA LEU A 12 -1.35 -18.89 16.85
C LEU A 12 -2.88 -18.77 16.72
N PHE A 13 -3.61 -18.58 17.82
CA PHE A 13 -5.04 -18.35 17.81
C PHE A 13 -5.44 -17.01 17.16
N MET A 14 -4.65 -15.96 17.35
CA MET A 14 -4.86 -14.68 16.65
C MET A 14 -4.59 -14.80 15.14
N LEU A 15 -3.57 -15.54 14.73
CA LEU A 15 -3.27 -15.80 13.33
C LEU A 15 -4.35 -16.65 12.64
N GLU A 16 -5.01 -17.56 13.37
CA GLU A 16 -6.15 -18.32 12.85
C GLU A 16 -7.43 -17.50 12.74
N LYS A 17 -7.59 -16.49 13.57
CA LYS A 17 -8.82 -15.69 13.62
C LYS A 17 -8.86 -14.58 12.57
N ASN A 18 -7.69 -14.05 12.16
CA ASN A 18 -7.57 -12.98 11.16
C ASN A 18 -6.71 -13.48 10.00
N LYS A 19 -7.33 -14.17 9.05
CA LYS A 19 -6.64 -14.55 7.80
C LYS A 19 -6.40 -13.30 6.96
N ILE A 20 -5.15 -12.87 6.88
CA ILE A 20 -4.71 -11.82 5.96
C ILE A 20 -4.42 -12.48 4.62
N VAL A 21 -4.98 -11.94 3.57
CA VAL A 21 -4.79 -12.46 2.22
C VAL A 21 -4.32 -11.36 1.26
N PHE A 22 -3.51 -11.72 0.30
CA PHE A 22 -3.23 -10.91 -0.88
C PHE A 22 -4.26 -11.26 -1.94
N VAL A 23 -5.08 -10.29 -2.33
CA VAL A 23 -6.14 -10.52 -3.31
C VAL A 23 -5.60 -10.41 -4.73
N ASP A 24 -4.91 -9.33 -5.05
CA ASP A 24 -4.36 -9.08 -6.39
C ASP A 24 -3.26 -8.02 -6.35
N GLY A 25 -2.60 -7.82 -7.50
CA GLY A 25 -1.56 -6.83 -7.68
C GLY A 25 -1.57 -6.21 -9.07
N CYS A 26 -1.03 -5.01 -9.17
CA CYS A 26 -0.86 -4.30 -10.42
C CYS A 26 0.43 -3.46 -10.39
N ARG A 27 0.99 -3.19 -11.55
CA ARG A 27 2.14 -2.29 -11.72
C ARG A 27 2.08 -1.57 -13.05
N THR A 28 2.76 -0.45 -13.14
CA THR A 28 3.06 0.19 -14.42
C THR A 28 4.15 -0.59 -15.17
N PRO A 29 4.25 -0.48 -16.49
CA PRO A 29 5.33 -1.08 -17.27
C PRO A 29 6.73 -0.65 -16.76
N PHE A 30 7.71 -1.53 -16.89
CA PHE A 30 9.12 -1.16 -16.74
C PHE A 30 9.59 -0.50 -18.02
N LEU A 31 10.01 0.76 -17.90
CA LEU A 31 10.52 1.54 -19.02
C LEU A 31 11.94 2.04 -18.73
N ARG A 32 12.65 2.37 -19.79
CA ARG A 32 13.99 2.96 -19.66
C ARG A 32 13.89 4.35 -19.03
N SER A 33 14.78 4.64 -18.09
CA SER A 33 14.88 5.98 -17.49
C SER A 33 15.11 7.05 -18.56
N GLY A 34 14.43 8.19 -18.40
CA GLY A 34 14.55 9.32 -19.33
C GLY A 34 13.75 9.17 -20.62
N THR A 35 12.81 8.25 -20.69
CA THR A 35 11.92 8.04 -21.85
C THR A 35 10.48 8.44 -21.54
N GLU A 36 9.51 7.54 -21.68
CA GLU A 36 8.08 7.84 -21.65
C GLU A 36 7.59 8.39 -20.29
N TYR A 37 8.30 8.08 -19.19
CA TYR A 37 7.96 8.58 -17.84
C TYR A 37 8.64 9.90 -17.49
N LEU A 38 9.39 10.52 -18.42
CA LEU A 38 10.20 11.70 -18.14
C LEU A 38 9.41 12.85 -17.48
N ASN A 39 8.17 13.04 -17.90
CA ASN A 39 7.30 14.12 -17.43
C ASN A 39 6.33 13.70 -16.34
N LEU A 40 6.40 12.46 -15.85
CA LEU A 40 5.52 11.94 -14.81
C LEU A 40 6.19 11.99 -13.44
N MET A 41 5.42 12.35 -12.44
CA MET A 41 5.81 12.28 -11.04
C MET A 41 5.50 10.89 -10.45
N SER A 42 6.17 10.54 -9.35
CA SER A 42 5.96 9.26 -8.68
C SER A 42 4.50 9.02 -8.25
N TYR A 43 3.78 10.06 -7.82
CA TYR A 43 2.37 9.96 -7.45
C TYR A 43 1.45 9.72 -8.66
N GLU A 44 1.82 10.20 -9.86
CA GLU A 44 1.05 9.93 -11.09
C GLU A 44 1.23 8.47 -11.53
N LEU A 45 2.44 7.91 -11.40
CA LEU A 45 2.66 6.48 -11.61
C LEU A 45 1.89 5.64 -10.57
N GLY A 46 1.87 6.08 -9.32
CA GLY A 46 1.06 5.48 -8.26
C GLY A 46 -0.43 5.51 -8.59
N GLN A 47 -0.94 6.63 -9.11
CA GLN A 47 -2.31 6.78 -9.59
C GLN A 47 -2.65 5.75 -10.67
N PHE A 48 -1.79 5.56 -11.66
CA PHE A 48 -2.03 4.58 -12.73
C PHE A 48 -2.07 3.16 -12.19
N ALA A 49 -1.18 2.81 -11.27
CA ALA A 49 -1.19 1.50 -10.62
C ALA A 49 -2.47 1.27 -9.81
N ILE A 50 -2.91 2.23 -9.01
CA ILE A 50 -4.14 2.12 -8.22
C ILE A 50 -5.36 2.02 -9.15
N LYS A 51 -5.48 2.89 -10.16
CA LYS A 51 -6.57 2.81 -11.14
C LYS A 51 -6.62 1.46 -11.84
N GLY A 52 -5.44 0.96 -12.28
CA GLY A 52 -5.34 -0.34 -12.92
C GLY A 52 -5.78 -1.48 -11.99
N LEU A 53 -5.43 -1.41 -10.70
CA LEU A 53 -5.85 -2.40 -9.72
C LEU A 53 -7.36 -2.37 -9.48
N LEU A 54 -7.95 -1.19 -9.29
CA LEU A 54 -9.39 -1.03 -9.10
C LEU A 54 -10.17 -1.56 -10.31
N GLN A 55 -9.72 -1.23 -11.52
CA GLN A 55 -10.34 -1.74 -12.76
C GLN A 55 -10.21 -3.25 -12.90
N LYS A 56 -9.03 -3.80 -12.61
CA LYS A 56 -8.75 -5.23 -12.70
C LYS A 56 -9.59 -6.06 -11.73
N THR A 57 -9.75 -5.57 -10.51
CA THR A 57 -10.48 -6.28 -9.46
C THR A 57 -11.99 -6.01 -9.45
N GLY A 58 -12.43 -4.92 -10.08
CA GLY A 58 -13.80 -4.44 -9.97
C GLY A 58 -14.16 -3.91 -8.57
N LEU A 59 -13.15 -3.63 -7.74
CA LEU A 59 -13.38 -3.13 -6.39
C LEU A 59 -13.92 -1.70 -6.42
N ASP A 60 -15.04 -1.46 -5.74
CA ASP A 60 -15.56 -0.12 -5.51
C ASP A 60 -14.58 0.63 -4.57
N PRO A 61 -14.06 1.81 -4.98
CA PRO A 61 -13.18 2.63 -4.15
C PRO A 61 -13.72 2.96 -2.74
N ASN A 62 -15.03 2.91 -2.54
CA ASN A 62 -15.66 3.14 -1.24
C ASN A 62 -15.37 2.06 -0.20
N PHE A 63 -14.94 0.87 -0.63
CA PHE A 63 -14.53 -0.23 0.25
C PHE A 63 -13.04 -0.20 0.60
N VAL A 64 -12.31 0.82 0.18
CA VAL A 64 -10.91 1.01 0.58
C VAL A 64 -10.87 1.74 1.91
N ASP A 65 -10.28 1.11 2.93
CA ASP A 65 -10.13 1.69 4.26
C ASP A 65 -8.85 2.51 4.39
N GLN A 66 -7.76 2.06 3.73
CA GLN A 66 -6.46 2.71 3.83
C GLN A 66 -5.60 2.52 2.57
N VAL A 67 -4.76 3.51 2.27
CA VAL A 67 -3.73 3.43 1.22
C VAL A 67 -2.37 3.65 1.84
N ILE A 68 -1.48 2.67 1.75
CA ILE A 68 -0.12 2.75 2.25
C ILE A 68 0.84 2.56 1.07
N MET A 69 1.70 3.54 0.82
CA MET A 69 2.68 3.47 -0.25
C MET A 69 4.10 3.64 0.28
N GLY A 70 5.03 2.89 -0.31
CA GLY A 70 6.46 3.04 -0.06
C GLY A 70 7.12 3.95 -1.08
N THR A 71 7.96 4.88 -0.63
CA THR A 71 8.84 5.67 -1.50
C THR A 71 10.20 5.86 -0.86
N VAL A 72 11.25 5.84 -1.64
CA VAL A 72 12.62 6.10 -1.15
C VAL A 72 12.91 7.59 -1.14
N ILE A 73 12.49 8.30 -2.20
CA ILE A 73 12.80 9.70 -2.41
C ILE A 73 11.53 10.52 -2.25
N SER A 74 11.59 11.53 -1.38
CA SER A 74 10.50 12.48 -1.21
C SER A 74 10.27 13.27 -2.50
N ASN A 75 9.00 13.44 -2.87
CA ASN A 75 8.63 14.22 -4.03
C ASN A 75 8.60 15.71 -3.67
N VAL A 76 9.14 16.56 -4.53
CA VAL A 76 9.16 18.03 -4.31
C VAL A 76 7.78 18.67 -4.42
N LYS A 77 6.82 18.02 -5.07
CA LYS A 77 5.45 18.54 -5.28
C LYS A 77 4.45 18.06 -4.25
N THR A 78 4.77 17.01 -3.48
CA THR A 78 3.88 16.48 -2.44
C THR A 78 4.65 15.86 -1.29
N SER A 79 4.17 16.10 -0.08
CA SER A 79 4.68 15.46 1.14
C SER A 79 4.11 14.05 1.34
N ASN A 80 3.02 13.68 0.65
CA ASN A 80 2.35 12.40 0.82
C ASN A 80 1.95 11.78 -0.53
N VAL A 81 2.86 11.00 -1.11
CA VAL A 81 2.66 10.32 -2.40
C VAL A 81 1.43 9.41 -2.38
N ALA A 82 1.18 8.71 -1.27
CA ALA A 82 0.01 7.85 -1.13
C ALA A 82 -1.29 8.65 -1.25
N ARG A 83 -1.34 9.82 -0.61
CA ARG A 83 -2.53 10.68 -0.62
C ARG A 83 -2.85 11.19 -2.02
N GLU A 84 -1.86 11.74 -2.71
CA GLU A 84 -2.04 12.26 -4.07
C GLU A 84 -2.45 11.14 -5.04
N SER A 85 -1.78 10.00 -4.98
CA SER A 85 -2.12 8.84 -5.83
C SER A 85 -3.53 8.32 -5.57
N ALA A 86 -3.95 8.26 -4.30
CA ALA A 86 -5.28 7.79 -3.91
C ALA A 86 -6.38 8.73 -4.43
N LEU A 87 -6.27 10.04 -4.15
CA LEU A 87 -7.24 11.03 -4.60
C LEU A 87 -7.37 11.07 -6.13
N ALA A 88 -6.23 11.08 -6.83
CA ALA A 88 -6.21 11.08 -8.29
C ALA A 88 -6.75 9.78 -8.90
N SER A 89 -6.85 8.70 -8.11
CA SER A 89 -7.42 7.42 -8.54
C SER A 89 -8.92 7.30 -8.29
N GLY A 90 -9.54 8.28 -7.63
CA GLY A 90 -10.96 8.25 -7.28
C GLY A 90 -11.25 7.58 -5.93
N ILE A 91 -10.24 7.31 -5.13
CA ILE A 91 -10.45 6.85 -3.74
C ILE A 91 -11.00 8.03 -2.92
N PRO A 92 -12.03 7.80 -2.07
CA PRO A 92 -12.66 8.85 -1.30
C PRO A 92 -11.69 9.61 -0.39
N ASN A 93 -11.91 10.91 -0.23
CA ASN A 93 -11.06 11.79 0.58
C ASN A 93 -11.02 11.44 2.07
N LYS A 94 -12.00 10.68 2.57
CA LYS A 94 -12.06 10.17 3.94
C LYS A 94 -11.05 9.05 4.23
N VAL A 95 -10.51 8.41 3.19
CA VAL A 95 -9.59 7.27 3.32
C VAL A 95 -8.23 7.75 3.84
N HIS A 96 -7.72 7.08 4.86
CA HIS A 96 -6.41 7.37 5.40
C HIS A 96 -5.31 6.98 4.42
N CYS A 97 -4.32 7.85 4.26
CA CYS A 97 -3.22 7.63 3.32
C CYS A 97 -1.89 7.86 4.03
N GLN A 98 -1.01 6.87 3.96
CA GLN A 98 0.29 6.89 4.59
C GLN A 98 1.39 6.64 3.56
N THR A 99 2.41 7.49 3.57
CA THR A 99 3.66 7.25 2.82
C THR A 99 4.75 6.84 3.79
N VAL A 100 5.42 5.72 3.51
CA VAL A 100 6.49 5.20 4.35
C VAL A 100 7.81 5.16 3.58
N THR A 101 8.90 5.42 4.29
CA THR A 101 10.26 5.39 3.73
C THR A 101 11.16 4.50 4.57
N GLN A 102 11.75 3.50 3.95
CA GLN A 102 12.76 2.62 4.53
C GLN A 102 13.75 2.16 3.46
N ALA A 103 14.40 3.13 2.82
CA ALA A 103 15.32 2.89 1.71
C ALA A 103 14.74 1.90 0.68
N CYS A 104 15.53 0.96 0.17
CA CYS A 104 15.13 0.03 -0.90
C CYS A 104 13.98 -0.92 -0.51
N ILE A 105 13.66 -1.07 0.77
CA ILE A 105 12.58 -1.94 1.26
C ILE A 105 11.29 -1.19 1.61
N SER A 106 11.15 0.06 1.19
CA SER A 106 9.97 0.89 1.50
C SER A 106 8.64 0.24 1.10
N ALA A 107 8.59 -0.42 -0.07
CA ALA A 107 7.40 -1.13 -0.52
C ALA A 107 7.05 -2.32 0.40
N ASN A 108 8.05 -3.11 0.81
CA ASN A 108 7.85 -4.20 1.76
C ASN A 108 7.37 -3.67 3.11
N ARG A 109 7.91 -2.53 3.55
CA ARG A 109 7.46 -1.88 4.79
C ARG A 109 6.01 -1.43 4.71
N ALA A 110 5.57 -0.90 3.57
CA ALA A 110 4.17 -0.54 3.35
C ALA A 110 3.24 -1.77 3.50
N ILE A 111 3.64 -2.92 2.95
CA ILE A 111 2.92 -4.19 3.10
C ILE A 111 2.86 -4.62 4.57
N CYS A 112 3.99 -4.60 5.29
CA CYS A 112 4.03 -4.95 6.71
C CYS A 112 3.13 -4.03 7.56
N ASN A 113 3.12 -2.74 7.27
CA ASN A 113 2.24 -1.81 7.95
C ASN A 113 0.77 -2.15 7.70
N GLY A 114 0.37 -2.43 6.45
CA GLY A 114 -0.99 -2.85 6.13
C GLY A 114 -1.40 -4.14 6.84
N ILE A 115 -0.50 -5.12 6.93
CA ILE A 115 -0.72 -6.34 7.71
C ILE A 115 -0.98 -6.01 9.18
N ASN A 116 -0.17 -5.16 9.78
CA ASN A 116 -0.32 -4.77 11.18
C ASN A 116 -1.65 -4.05 11.44
N GLU A 117 -2.09 -3.16 10.55
CA GLU A 117 -3.37 -2.46 10.66
C GLU A 117 -4.57 -3.43 10.62
N ILE A 118 -4.48 -4.51 9.85
CA ILE A 118 -5.53 -5.55 9.79
C ILE A 118 -5.54 -6.43 11.05
N MET A 119 -4.38 -6.59 11.70
CA MET A 119 -4.24 -7.46 12.87
C MET A 119 -4.70 -6.80 14.19
N VAL A 120 -4.80 -5.49 14.24
CA VAL A 120 -5.19 -4.73 15.44
C VAL A 120 -6.70 -4.52 15.48
#